data_68296e0376b82cac1fe532a1fa374fee
#
_entry.id   68296e0376b82cac1fe532a1fa374fee
#
_cell.length_a   1.000
_cell.length_b   1.000
_cell.length_c   1.000
_cell.angle_alpha   90.00
_cell.angle_beta   90.00
_cell.angle_gamma   90.00
#
_symmetry.space_group_name_H-M   'P 1'
#
loop_
_entity.id
_entity.type
_entity.pdbx_description
1 polymer ?
#
loop_
_entity_poly.entity_id
_entity_poly.type
_entity_poly.pdbx_seq_one_letter_code
_entity_poly.pdbx_strand_id
1 'polypeptide(L)'
;MSEQPELPVPAPAPADPRAVQRFVDHALERALELGRELPAPGEGATRELWRELTALGRTDLAYARIIEPHLDALAILRQAGRTDLITGHDTWGVWAAEGPGEPLRATPSSAAHSADDDAADDSHWTLTGTKPWCSLAGSVTRAVVTAHVTDEAGEPTGHRRAFVVAMDHPGFHPEPAAGWTSHGLAEVVTVPVRFEGVPAQPLGADEWYLTRPGFAWGGMGVAAVWLGGAQSVADLLWRKLVRPARPVDDAARTALGQLDLTLGAAQAVLDRAAAAVDRGEATGEHGAAWALRVRRTVADAAETVIRVVSRATGPGPLTGDPAHVRRVESLQVYIRQDHAERDTAALGRTLLELVQEGSEETPW
;
A
#
# COMPACT_ATOMS: atom_id res chain seq x y z
N MET A 1 -15.91 25.65 1.29
CA MET A 1 -15.10 25.21 2.45
C MET A 1 -15.43 23.73 2.63
N SER A 2 -14.62 22.85 2.09
CA SER A 2 -14.78 21.43 2.43
C SER A 2 -14.23 21.24 3.85
N GLU A 3 -15.11 20.94 4.80
CA GLU A 3 -14.69 20.39 6.07
C GLU A 3 -13.83 19.16 5.79
N GLN A 4 -12.72 19.01 6.52
CA GLN A 4 -12.01 17.74 6.47
C GLN A 4 -13.00 16.66 6.94
N PRO A 5 -13.12 15.54 6.23
CA PRO A 5 -13.91 14.44 6.75
C PRO A 5 -13.37 14.07 8.13
N GLU A 6 -14.21 14.10 9.15
CA GLU A 6 -13.86 13.62 10.48
C GLU A 6 -13.78 12.10 10.43
N LEU A 7 -12.79 11.54 11.12
CA LEU A 7 -12.76 10.09 11.33
C LEU A 7 -14.04 9.67 12.04
N PRO A 8 -14.75 8.64 11.57
CA PRO A 8 -15.93 8.12 12.26
C PRO A 8 -15.60 7.63 13.69
N VAL A 9 -14.33 7.24 13.91
CA VAL A 9 -13.78 6.89 15.22
C VAL A 9 -12.53 7.75 15.45
N PRO A 10 -12.39 8.45 16.59
CA PRO A 10 -11.19 9.22 16.89
C PRO A 10 -9.92 8.36 16.82
N ALA A 11 -8.84 8.93 16.32
CA ALA A 11 -7.54 8.28 16.36
C ALA A 11 -7.16 7.97 17.82
N PRO A 12 -6.81 6.72 18.15
CA PRO A 12 -6.57 6.30 19.53
C PRO A 12 -5.29 6.92 20.09
N ALA A 13 -5.23 7.05 21.42
CA ALA A 13 -3.95 7.23 22.08
C ALA A 13 -3.13 5.94 21.94
N PRO A 14 -1.85 5.99 21.55
CA PRO A 14 -1.03 4.78 21.35
C PRO A 14 -0.94 3.87 22.59
N ALA A 15 -1.17 4.42 23.78
CA ALA A 15 -1.10 3.71 25.06
C ALA A 15 -2.39 2.94 25.43
N ASP A 16 -3.48 3.03 24.65
CA ASP A 16 -4.72 2.27 24.92
C ASP A 16 -4.94 1.16 23.89
N PRO A 17 -4.54 -0.09 24.18
CA PRO A 17 -4.67 -1.21 23.24
C PRO A 17 -6.13 -1.49 22.82
N ARG A 18 -7.11 -1.21 23.68
CA ARG A 18 -8.52 -1.41 23.37
C ARG A 18 -9.02 -0.35 22.39
N ALA A 19 -8.55 0.88 22.53
CA ALA A 19 -8.89 1.94 21.58
C ALA A 19 -8.21 1.69 20.22
N VAL A 20 -6.97 1.21 20.22
CA VAL A 20 -6.28 0.78 18.98
C VAL A 20 -7.07 -0.33 18.30
N GLN A 21 -7.48 -1.37 19.01
CA GLN A 21 -8.25 -2.47 18.42
C GLN A 21 -9.58 -1.97 17.83
N ARG A 22 -10.35 -1.17 18.55
CA ARG A 22 -11.61 -0.60 18.00
C ARG A 22 -11.38 0.23 16.74
N PHE A 23 -10.28 0.98 16.67
CA PHE A 23 -9.93 1.77 15.49
C PHE A 23 -9.61 0.85 14.30
N VAL A 24 -8.85 -0.22 14.52
CA VAL A 24 -8.53 -1.22 13.50
C VAL A 24 -9.80 -1.94 13.03
N ASP A 25 -10.63 -2.40 13.94
CA ASP A 25 -11.87 -3.11 13.62
C ASP A 25 -12.79 -2.23 12.74
N HIS A 26 -12.98 -0.96 13.14
CA HIS A 26 -13.79 -0.03 12.36
C HIS A 26 -13.21 0.25 10.97
N ALA A 27 -11.88 0.35 10.84
CA ALA A 27 -11.23 0.52 9.54
C ALA A 27 -11.40 -0.74 8.66
N LEU A 28 -11.34 -1.93 9.22
CA LEU A 28 -11.58 -3.19 8.51
C LEU A 28 -13.05 -3.34 8.10
N GLU A 29 -14.02 -2.92 8.94
CA GLU A 29 -15.43 -2.85 8.55
C GLU A 29 -15.63 -1.91 7.35
N ARG A 30 -15.02 -0.72 7.39
CA ARG A 30 -15.06 0.20 6.26
C ARG A 30 -14.38 -0.36 5.00
N ALA A 31 -13.31 -1.12 5.16
CA ALA A 31 -12.65 -1.81 4.04
C ALA A 31 -13.60 -2.80 3.35
N LEU A 32 -14.38 -3.58 4.11
CA LEU A 32 -15.39 -4.49 3.58
C LEU A 32 -16.50 -3.75 2.80
N GLU A 33 -16.94 -2.58 3.27
CA GLU A 33 -17.91 -1.74 2.57
C GLU A 33 -17.34 -1.24 1.24
N LEU A 34 -16.15 -0.60 1.29
CA LEU A 34 -15.49 -0.04 0.12
C LEU A 34 -15.13 -1.11 -0.91
N GLY A 35 -14.79 -2.33 -0.49
CA GLY A 35 -14.53 -3.46 -1.38
C GLY A 35 -15.75 -3.89 -2.21
N ARG A 36 -16.98 -3.58 -1.75
CA ARG A 36 -18.23 -3.80 -2.50
C ARG A 36 -18.61 -2.60 -3.37
N GLU A 37 -18.20 -1.40 -2.99
CA GLU A 37 -18.62 -0.13 -3.62
C GLU A 37 -17.65 0.32 -4.72
N LEU A 38 -16.34 0.14 -4.51
CA LEU A 38 -15.32 0.70 -5.38
C LEU A 38 -14.93 -0.26 -6.51
N PRO A 39 -14.64 0.27 -7.71
CA PRO A 39 -14.10 -0.51 -8.81
C PRO A 39 -12.67 -0.96 -8.51
N ALA A 40 -12.22 -2.04 -9.14
CA ALA A 40 -10.81 -2.38 -9.15
C ALA A 40 -10.02 -1.50 -10.14
N PRO A 41 -8.69 -1.34 -9.98
CA PRO A 41 -7.87 -0.62 -10.95
C PRO A 41 -7.97 -1.29 -12.33
N GLY A 42 -8.11 -0.49 -13.39
CA GLY A 42 -8.23 -0.97 -14.77
C GLY A 42 -9.65 -1.34 -15.20
N GLU A 43 -10.66 -1.16 -14.35
CA GLU A 43 -12.08 -1.36 -14.68
C GLU A 43 -12.76 -0.09 -15.22
N GLY A 44 -11.99 0.90 -15.67
CA GLY A 44 -12.50 2.12 -16.30
C GLY A 44 -12.79 3.28 -15.33
N ALA A 45 -12.59 3.09 -14.03
CA ALA A 45 -12.81 4.10 -12.99
C ALA A 45 -11.65 4.19 -11.97
N THR A 46 -10.44 3.88 -12.40
CA THR A 46 -9.22 3.91 -11.56
C THR A 46 -9.00 5.28 -10.89
N ARG A 47 -9.35 6.37 -11.59
CA ARG A 47 -9.28 7.73 -11.01
C ARG A 47 -10.21 7.90 -9.82
N GLU A 48 -11.40 7.31 -9.83
CA GLU A 48 -12.37 7.37 -8.73
C GLU A 48 -11.81 6.62 -7.52
N LEU A 49 -11.33 5.40 -7.71
CA LEU A 49 -10.67 4.62 -6.67
C LEU A 49 -9.51 5.40 -6.03
N TRP A 50 -8.60 5.96 -6.83
CA TRP A 50 -7.44 6.67 -6.29
C TRP A 50 -7.78 7.99 -5.63
N ARG A 51 -8.88 8.65 -6.02
CA ARG A 51 -9.41 9.81 -5.31
C ARG A 51 -9.95 9.43 -3.93
N GLU A 52 -10.65 8.30 -3.83
CA GLU A 52 -11.09 7.79 -2.53
C GLU A 52 -9.90 7.43 -1.63
N LEU A 53 -8.89 6.74 -2.15
CA LEU A 53 -7.65 6.46 -1.41
C LEU A 53 -6.94 7.75 -0.96
N THR A 54 -6.92 8.79 -1.80
CA THR A 54 -6.38 10.11 -1.43
C THR A 54 -7.21 10.75 -0.31
N ALA A 55 -8.54 10.69 -0.38
CA ALA A 55 -9.43 11.22 0.65
C ALA A 55 -9.26 10.50 1.99
N LEU A 56 -9.15 9.18 1.97
CA LEU A 56 -8.83 8.36 3.15
C LEU A 56 -7.48 8.77 3.76
N GLY A 57 -6.42 8.87 2.94
CA GLY A 57 -5.09 9.30 3.38
C GLY A 57 -5.07 10.71 3.96
N ARG A 58 -5.90 11.63 3.42
CA ARG A 58 -6.04 12.99 3.94
C ARG A 58 -6.78 13.02 5.28
N THR A 59 -7.68 12.08 5.50
CA THR A 59 -8.41 11.91 6.76
C THR A 59 -7.46 11.41 7.85
N ASP A 60 -6.89 10.20 7.67
CA ASP A 60 -5.88 9.60 8.54
C ASP A 60 -5.09 8.52 7.79
N LEU A 61 -3.75 8.58 7.86
CA LEU A 61 -2.88 7.65 7.13
C LEU A 61 -2.91 6.22 7.69
N ALA A 62 -3.07 6.05 9.00
CA ALA A 62 -3.19 4.70 9.57
C ALA A 62 -4.52 4.06 9.16
N TYR A 63 -5.61 4.84 9.20
CA TYR A 63 -6.92 4.39 8.73
C TYR A 63 -6.88 3.95 7.26
N ALA A 64 -6.30 4.78 6.39
CA ALA A 64 -6.13 4.45 4.98
C ALA A 64 -5.24 3.23 4.76
N ARG A 65 -4.15 3.08 5.54
CA ARG A 65 -3.21 1.95 5.43
C ARG A 65 -3.80 0.63 5.93
N ILE A 66 -4.85 0.66 6.76
CA ILE A 66 -5.60 -0.54 7.14
C ILE A 66 -6.54 -0.96 5.99
N ILE A 67 -7.16 0.00 5.31
CA ILE A 67 -8.17 -0.22 4.27
C ILE A 67 -7.51 -0.65 2.94
N GLU A 68 -6.47 0.05 2.50
CA GLU A 68 -5.86 -0.08 1.18
C GLU A 68 -5.45 -1.53 0.84
N PRO A 69 -4.80 -2.33 1.74
CA PRO A 69 -4.40 -3.69 1.41
C PRO A 69 -5.58 -4.64 1.17
N HIS A 70 -6.72 -4.39 1.81
CA HIS A 70 -7.93 -5.16 1.54
C HIS A 70 -8.40 -4.92 0.10
N LEU A 71 -8.45 -3.67 -0.35
CA LEU A 71 -8.84 -3.33 -1.71
C LEU A 71 -7.85 -3.89 -2.75
N ASP A 72 -6.54 -3.83 -2.46
CA ASP A 72 -5.50 -4.43 -3.32
C ASP A 72 -5.65 -5.96 -3.38
N ALA A 73 -5.91 -6.63 -2.26
CA ALA A 73 -6.15 -8.07 -2.24
C ALA A 73 -7.36 -8.47 -3.11
N LEU A 74 -8.46 -7.73 -3.06
CA LEU A 74 -9.62 -7.98 -3.92
C LEU A 74 -9.27 -7.81 -5.40
N ALA A 75 -8.45 -6.81 -5.76
CA ALA A 75 -7.97 -6.61 -7.12
C ALA A 75 -7.04 -7.76 -7.56
N ILE A 76 -6.16 -8.25 -6.69
CA ILE A 76 -5.31 -9.41 -6.93
C ILE A 76 -6.16 -10.66 -7.22
N LEU A 77 -7.15 -10.93 -6.37
CA LEU A 77 -8.03 -12.10 -6.52
C LEU A 77 -8.83 -12.05 -7.84
N ARG A 78 -9.37 -10.87 -8.21
CA ARG A 78 -10.05 -10.69 -9.50
C ARG A 78 -9.13 -10.95 -10.67
N GLN A 79 -7.89 -10.42 -10.65
CA GLN A 79 -6.90 -10.65 -11.71
C GLN A 79 -6.41 -12.11 -11.78
N ALA A 80 -6.40 -12.82 -10.66
CA ALA A 80 -6.09 -14.25 -10.62
C ALA A 80 -7.26 -15.16 -11.05
N GLY A 81 -8.44 -14.59 -11.36
CA GLY A 81 -9.65 -15.36 -11.65
C GLY A 81 -10.26 -16.06 -10.43
N ARG A 82 -9.85 -15.68 -9.20
CA ARG A 82 -10.27 -16.31 -7.93
C ARG A 82 -11.31 -15.45 -7.19
N THR A 83 -12.33 -15.02 -7.90
CA THR A 83 -13.48 -14.31 -7.30
C THR A 83 -14.31 -15.17 -6.35
N ASP A 84 -14.21 -16.49 -6.46
CA ASP A 84 -14.75 -17.47 -5.52
C ASP A 84 -14.26 -17.27 -4.07
N LEU A 85 -13.06 -16.71 -3.90
CA LEU A 85 -12.47 -16.42 -2.59
C LEU A 85 -12.94 -15.07 -2.00
N ILE A 86 -13.68 -14.26 -2.75
CA ILE A 86 -14.23 -12.98 -2.28
C ILE A 86 -15.57 -13.21 -1.59
N THR A 87 -15.53 -13.50 -0.30
CA THR A 87 -16.74 -13.86 0.49
C THR A 87 -17.54 -12.67 0.97
N GLY A 88 -16.96 -11.45 0.92
CA GLY A 88 -17.59 -10.22 1.41
C GLY A 88 -17.59 -10.04 2.95
N HIS A 89 -17.01 -10.99 3.70
CA HIS A 89 -16.81 -10.91 5.15
C HIS A 89 -15.36 -11.14 5.60
N ASP A 90 -14.51 -11.65 4.71
CA ASP A 90 -13.08 -11.80 4.98
C ASP A 90 -12.35 -10.47 4.81
N THR A 91 -11.54 -10.12 5.78
CA THR A 91 -10.59 -8.99 5.73
C THR A 91 -9.23 -9.48 5.28
N TRP A 92 -8.53 -8.70 4.45
CA TRP A 92 -7.37 -9.16 3.73
C TRP A 92 -6.11 -8.33 3.98
N GLY A 93 -4.98 -9.01 4.18
CA GLY A 93 -3.65 -8.45 4.09
C GLY A 93 -2.97 -8.80 2.75
N VAL A 94 -1.92 -8.04 2.38
CA VAL A 94 -1.03 -8.36 1.25
C VAL A 94 0.41 -8.28 1.75
N TRP A 95 1.11 -9.42 1.77
CA TRP A 95 2.45 -9.54 2.33
C TRP A 95 3.43 -10.07 1.29
N ALA A 96 3.99 -9.15 0.50
CA ALA A 96 4.91 -9.46 -0.60
C ALA A 96 6.35 -9.02 -0.34
N ALA A 97 6.60 -8.26 0.75
CA ALA A 97 7.95 -7.79 1.07
C ALA A 97 8.89 -8.95 1.43
N GLU A 98 10.14 -8.82 1.01
CA GLU A 98 11.23 -9.70 1.40
C GLU A 98 12.10 -9.01 2.46
N GLY A 99 12.89 -9.80 3.20
CA GLY A 99 13.77 -9.30 4.26
C GLY A 99 14.93 -10.24 4.51
N PRO A 100 15.83 -9.90 5.44
CA PRO A 100 16.93 -10.77 5.83
C PRO A 100 16.43 -12.01 6.56
N GLY A 101 17.18 -13.10 6.48
CA GLY A 101 16.90 -14.36 7.16
C GLY A 101 16.39 -15.46 6.20
N GLU A 102 15.86 -16.54 6.78
CA GLU A 102 15.27 -17.61 5.98
C GLU A 102 13.95 -17.15 5.36
N PRO A 103 13.81 -17.27 4.02
CA PRO A 103 12.60 -16.86 3.34
C PRO A 103 11.45 -17.82 3.66
N LEU A 104 10.20 -17.31 3.51
CA LEU A 104 9.01 -18.14 3.49
C LEU A 104 9.06 -19.06 2.26
N ARG A 105 8.92 -20.37 2.47
CA ARG A 105 8.91 -21.40 1.43
C ARG A 105 7.52 -21.99 1.25
N ALA A 106 7.19 -22.30 0.01
CA ALA A 106 5.98 -23.01 -0.37
C ALA A 106 6.38 -24.36 -0.98
N THR A 107 5.93 -25.45 -0.38
CA THR A 107 6.18 -26.83 -0.84
C THR A 107 4.85 -27.44 -1.29
N PRO A 108 4.81 -28.08 -2.48
CA PRO A 108 3.62 -28.83 -2.89
C PRO A 108 3.41 -30.03 -1.98
N SER A 109 2.15 -30.30 -1.62
CA SER A 109 1.81 -31.48 -0.80
C SER A 109 1.61 -32.69 -1.71
N SER A 110 2.30 -33.78 -1.45
CA SER A 110 2.20 -35.04 -2.19
C SER A 110 0.83 -35.76 -2.09
N ALA A 111 -0.11 -35.22 -1.32
CA ALA A 111 -1.43 -35.82 -1.11
C ALA A 111 -2.43 -35.62 -2.26
N ALA A 112 -2.08 -34.98 -3.36
CA ALA A 112 -3.01 -34.55 -4.43
C ALA A 112 -2.76 -35.17 -5.81
N HIS A 113 -2.15 -36.33 -5.93
CA HIS A 113 -2.11 -37.06 -7.22
C HIS A 113 -3.25 -38.12 -7.28
N SER A 114 -4.49 -37.67 -7.45
CA SER A 114 -5.52 -38.48 -8.09
C SER A 114 -5.62 -38.02 -9.55
N ALA A 115 -5.33 -38.95 -10.46
CA ALA A 115 -5.05 -38.69 -11.89
C ALA A 115 -6.28 -38.33 -12.76
N ASP A 116 -7.35 -37.80 -12.20
CA ASP A 116 -8.65 -37.66 -12.90
C ASP A 116 -9.29 -36.26 -12.86
N ASP A 117 -8.58 -35.21 -12.41
CA ASP A 117 -9.17 -33.87 -12.39
C ASP A 117 -8.35 -32.88 -13.25
N ASP A 118 -8.86 -32.62 -14.46
CA ASP A 118 -8.55 -31.44 -15.30
C ASP A 118 -9.11 -30.12 -14.71
N ALA A 119 -9.54 -30.11 -13.43
CA ALA A 119 -9.96 -28.93 -12.69
C ALA A 119 -8.73 -28.21 -12.15
N ALA A 120 -8.66 -26.91 -12.35
CA ALA A 120 -7.61 -25.96 -11.92
C ALA A 120 -6.91 -26.43 -10.64
N ASP A 121 -5.59 -26.64 -10.76
CA ASP A 121 -4.66 -27.15 -9.78
C ASP A 121 -4.83 -26.49 -8.39
N ASP A 122 -5.83 -26.90 -7.63
CA ASP A 122 -6.01 -26.61 -6.20
C ASP A 122 -5.06 -27.51 -5.37
N SER A 123 -3.89 -27.86 -5.96
CA SER A 123 -2.85 -28.62 -5.30
C SER A 123 -2.59 -27.99 -3.92
N HIS A 124 -2.65 -28.83 -2.89
CA HIS A 124 -2.42 -28.39 -1.52
C HIS A 124 -0.95 -28.02 -1.37
N TRP A 125 -0.72 -26.75 -1.11
CA TRP A 125 0.58 -26.22 -0.76
C TRP A 125 0.69 -26.00 0.74
N THR A 126 1.88 -26.12 1.27
CA THR A 126 2.20 -25.77 2.66
C THR A 126 3.25 -24.69 2.71
N LEU A 127 3.03 -23.71 3.58
CA LEU A 127 4.00 -22.64 3.85
C LEU A 127 4.77 -22.93 5.12
N THR A 128 6.11 -22.81 5.03
CA THR A 128 7.02 -22.98 6.17
C THR A 128 8.14 -21.93 6.09
N GLY A 129 8.50 -21.32 7.21
CA GLY A 129 9.52 -20.27 7.29
C GLY A 129 8.95 -18.96 7.81
N THR A 130 9.62 -17.84 7.54
CA THR A 130 9.24 -16.53 8.08
C THR A 130 8.94 -15.53 6.97
N LYS A 131 7.79 -14.85 7.06
CA LYS A 131 7.48 -13.69 6.22
C LYS A 131 7.69 -12.42 7.02
N PRO A 132 8.59 -11.53 6.60
CA PRO A 132 8.78 -10.24 7.26
C PRO A 132 7.65 -9.25 6.88
N TRP A 133 7.50 -8.21 7.68
CA TRP A 133 6.65 -7.06 7.37
C TRP A 133 5.17 -7.37 7.13
N CYS A 134 4.60 -8.29 7.93
CA CYS A 134 3.19 -8.66 7.84
C CYS A 134 2.32 -7.66 8.62
N SER A 135 1.86 -6.62 7.94
CA SER A 135 0.98 -5.61 8.55
C SER A 135 -0.35 -6.25 8.94
N LEU A 136 -0.83 -5.93 10.15
CA LEU A 136 -2.13 -6.37 10.69
C LEU A 136 -2.30 -7.90 10.79
N ALA A 137 -1.20 -8.66 10.90
CA ALA A 137 -1.25 -10.12 10.97
C ALA A 137 -2.13 -10.68 12.09
N GLY A 138 -2.32 -9.93 13.19
CA GLY A 138 -3.23 -10.29 14.29
C GLY A 138 -4.68 -9.78 14.14
N SER A 139 -5.02 -9.13 13.03
CA SER A 139 -6.33 -8.45 12.87
C SER A 139 -7.09 -8.85 11.60
N VAL A 140 -6.39 -9.23 10.52
CA VAL A 140 -7.03 -9.70 9.27
C VAL A 140 -7.35 -11.18 9.35
N THR A 141 -8.35 -11.64 8.58
CA THR A 141 -8.76 -13.05 8.54
C THR A 141 -8.04 -13.86 7.48
N ARG A 142 -7.61 -13.22 6.39
CA ARG A 142 -6.88 -13.82 5.27
C ARG A 142 -5.76 -12.92 4.77
N ALA A 143 -4.81 -13.50 4.04
CA ALA A 143 -3.80 -12.71 3.35
C ALA A 143 -3.41 -13.32 2.00
N VAL A 144 -3.00 -12.45 1.07
CA VAL A 144 -2.19 -12.82 -0.09
C VAL A 144 -0.72 -12.71 0.34
N VAL A 145 0.01 -13.82 0.22
CA VAL A 145 1.41 -13.92 0.67
C VAL A 145 2.29 -14.42 -0.47
N THR A 146 3.44 -13.79 -0.73
CA THR A 146 4.43 -14.37 -1.65
C THR A 146 5.40 -15.27 -0.91
N ALA A 147 5.72 -16.44 -1.50
CA ALA A 147 6.67 -17.39 -0.96
C ALA A 147 7.60 -17.92 -2.06
N HIS A 148 8.79 -18.39 -1.67
CA HIS A 148 9.73 -19.08 -2.53
C HIS A 148 9.27 -20.52 -2.74
N VAL A 149 9.14 -20.92 -4.01
CA VAL A 149 8.68 -22.27 -4.38
C VAL A 149 9.81 -23.28 -4.19
N THR A 150 9.49 -24.41 -3.58
CA THR A 150 10.35 -25.59 -3.53
C THR A 150 9.71 -26.72 -4.32
N ASP A 151 10.53 -27.69 -4.72
CA ASP A 151 10.04 -28.95 -5.24
C ASP A 151 9.51 -29.87 -4.12
N GLU A 152 9.05 -31.09 -4.48
CA GLU A 152 8.55 -32.09 -3.51
C GLU A 152 9.62 -32.57 -2.53
N ALA A 153 10.90 -32.44 -2.88
CA ALA A 153 12.04 -32.78 -2.00
C ALA A 153 12.39 -31.62 -1.05
N GLY A 154 11.75 -30.45 -1.20
CA GLY A 154 12.00 -29.24 -0.43
C GLY A 154 13.16 -28.38 -0.97
N GLU A 155 13.69 -28.71 -2.16
CA GLU A 155 14.78 -27.94 -2.77
C GLU A 155 14.23 -26.68 -3.48
N PRO A 156 14.90 -25.52 -3.33
CA PRO A 156 14.47 -24.27 -3.96
C PRO A 156 14.45 -24.35 -5.49
N THR A 157 13.34 -23.99 -6.12
CA THR A 157 13.23 -23.90 -7.59
C THR A 157 13.77 -22.59 -8.17
N GLY A 158 14.03 -21.60 -7.33
CA GLY A 158 14.41 -20.24 -7.74
C GLY A 158 13.22 -19.34 -8.09
N HIS A 159 12.01 -19.88 -8.06
CA HIS A 159 10.78 -19.14 -8.36
C HIS A 159 10.05 -18.65 -7.12
N ARG A 160 9.18 -17.65 -7.31
CA ARG A 160 8.24 -17.16 -6.30
C ARG A 160 6.82 -17.24 -6.83
N ARG A 161 5.89 -17.51 -5.92
CA ARG A 161 4.45 -17.56 -6.24
C ARG A 161 3.67 -16.86 -5.15
N ALA A 162 2.48 -16.35 -5.49
CA ALA A 162 1.52 -15.83 -4.52
C ALA A 162 0.60 -16.96 -4.04
N PHE A 163 0.17 -16.86 -2.79
CA PHE A 163 -0.72 -17.81 -2.14
C PHE A 163 -1.76 -17.07 -1.30
N VAL A 164 -2.94 -17.65 -1.16
CA VAL A 164 -3.94 -17.27 -0.16
C VAL A 164 -3.77 -18.15 1.07
N VAL A 165 -3.74 -17.50 2.23
CA VAL A 165 -3.70 -18.18 3.53
C VAL A 165 -4.80 -17.66 4.45
N ALA A 166 -5.31 -18.54 5.33
CA ALA A 166 -6.21 -18.22 6.43
C ALA A 166 -5.41 -18.06 7.73
N MET A 167 -5.84 -17.13 8.59
CA MET A 167 -5.09 -16.78 9.82
C MET A 167 -5.45 -17.63 11.02
N ASP A 168 -6.46 -18.48 10.93
CA ASP A 168 -6.95 -19.33 12.02
C ASP A 168 -6.21 -20.68 12.17
N HIS A 169 -5.18 -20.92 11.31
CA HIS A 169 -4.41 -22.17 11.39
C HIS A 169 -3.43 -22.15 12.58
N PRO A 170 -3.30 -23.26 13.36
CA PRO A 170 -2.43 -23.32 14.53
C PRO A 170 -0.92 -23.15 14.22
N GLY A 171 -0.49 -23.34 12.98
CA GLY A 171 0.87 -23.10 12.51
C GLY A 171 1.15 -21.64 12.11
N PHE A 172 0.19 -20.73 12.26
CA PHE A 172 0.34 -19.30 11.97
C PHE A 172 0.74 -18.56 13.25
N HIS A 173 1.97 -18.03 13.30
CA HIS A 173 2.56 -17.44 14.51
C HIS A 173 3.08 -16.02 14.24
N PRO A 174 2.25 -14.98 14.36
CA PRO A 174 2.75 -13.61 14.31
C PRO A 174 3.64 -13.31 15.53
N GLU A 175 4.73 -12.56 15.33
CA GLU A 175 5.52 -12.08 16.44
C GLU A 175 4.72 -11.09 17.31
N PRO A 176 5.12 -10.91 18.58
CA PRO A 176 4.43 -9.98 19.48
C PRO A 176 4.40 -8.56 18.93
N ALA A 177 3.26 -7.88 19.07
CA ALA A 177 3.04 -6.50 18.65
C ALA A 177 4.05 -5.50 19.28
N ALA A 178 4.66 -5.83 20.40
CA ALA A 178 5.70 -5.03 21.05
C ALA A 178 6.97 -4.85 20.17
N GLY A 179 7.15 -5.66 19.13
CA GLY A 179 8.20 -5.47 18.11
C GLY A 179 7.95 -4.25 17.21
N TRP A 180 6.71 -3.75 17.12
CA TRP A 180 6.36 -2.56 16.37
C TRP A 180 6.46 -1.32 17.27
N THR A 181 7.54 -0.57 17.17
CA THR A 181 7.85 0.60 18.03
C THR A 181 7.64 1.94 17.32
N SER A 182 7.08 1.93 16.11
CA SER A 182 6.87 3.15 15.33
C SER A 182 5.77 4.02 15.94
N HIS A 183 6.04 5.33 16.09
CA HIS A 183 5.02 6.30 16.48
C HIS A 183 4.13 6.67 15.27
N GLY A 184 4.71 6.75 14.07
CA GLY A 184 3.94 6.88 12.83
C GLY A 184 3.31 5.55 12.46
N LEU A 185 2.04 5.53 12.05
CA LEU A 185 1.27 4.33 11.76
C LEU A 185 1.24 3.34 12.95
N ALA A 186 1.16 3.84 14.17
CA ALA A 186 1.27 3.04 15.39
C ALA A 186 0.22 1.91 15.46
N GLU A 187 -0.96 2.11 14.89
CA GLU A 187 -2.07 1.15 14.86
C GLU A 187 -1.88 0.08 13.76
N VAL A 188 -1.00 0.31 12.80
CA VAL A 188 -0.70 -0.64 11.73
C VAL A 188 0.45 -1.56 12.15
N VAL A 189 0.20 -2.34 13.18
CA VAL A 189 1.20 -3.28 13.72
C VAL A 189 1.74 -4.16 12.59
N THR A 190 3.05 -4.06 12.36
CA THR A 190 3.73 -4.75 11.27
C THR A 190 4.88 -5.57 11.84
N VAL A 191 4.71 -6.89 11.87
CA VAL A 191 5.64 -7.83 12.50
C VAL A 191 5.95 -9.00 11.57
N PRO A 192 7.06 -9.70 11.76
CA PRO A 192 7.28 -10.97 11.10
C PRO A 192 6.22 -12.01 11.52
N VAL A 193 5.92 -12.93 10.60
CA VAL A 193 5.06 -14.09 10.87
C VAL A 193 5.83 -15.35 10.55
N ARG A 194 5.88 -16.27 11.51
CA ARG A 194 6.41 -17.61 11.31
C ARG A 194 5.27 -18.56 10.92
N PHE A 195 5.50 -19.29 9.85
CA PHE A 195 4.61 -20.29 9.30
C PHE A 195 5.17 -21.69 9.57
N GLU A 196 4.38 -22.60 10.08
CA GLU A 196 4.74 -24.01 10.37
C GLU A 196 3.74 -24.94 9.68
N GLY A 197 4.00 -25.26 8.41
CA GLY A 197 3.14 -26.15 7.64
C GLY A 197 1.72 -25.60 7.42
N VAL A 198 1.59 -24.28 7.21
CA VAL A 198 0.28 -23.63 7.01
C VAL A 198 -0.24 -23.95 5.61
N PRO A 199 -1.44 -24.53 5.45
CA PRO A 199 -2.07 -24.76 4.15
C PRO A 199 -2.25 -23.45 3.38
N ALA A 200 -2.01 -23.51 2.06
CA ALA A 200 -2.10 -22.34 1.20
C ALA A 200 -2.67 -22.70 -0.18
N GLN A 201 -3.40 -21.78 -0.77
CA GLN A 201 -3.96 -21.92 -2.12
C GLN A 201 -3.16 -21.06 -3.08
N PRO A 202 -2.62 -21.60 -4.19
CA PRO A 202 -1.80 -20.84 -5.13
C PRO A 202 -2.65 -19.81 -5.88
N LEU A 203 -2.04 -18.66 -6.19
CA LEU A 203 -2.58 -17.62 -7.04
C LEU A 203 -1.69 -17.41 -8.26
N GLY A 204 -2.21 -17.74 -9.42
CA GLY A 204 -1.48 -17.65 -10.68
C GLY A 204 -0.28 -18.60 -10.77
N ALA A 205 0.50 -18.47 -11.83
CA ALA A 205 1.73 -19.22 -12.05
C ALA A 205 2.91 -18.63 -11.25
N ASP A 206 4.07 -19.27 -11.36
CA ASP A 206 5.32 -18.72 -10.83
C ASP A 206 5.58 -17.34 -11.43
N GLU A 207 6.07 -16.40 -10.63
CA GLU A 207 6.34 -15.00 -10.95
C GLU A 207 5.11 -14.17 -11.36
N TRP A 208 3.92 -14.75 -11.52
CA TRP A 208 2.70 -14.03 -11.93
C TRP A 208 2.41 -12.80 -11.08
N TYR A 209 2.57 -12.91 -9.76
CA TYR A 209 2.27 -11.80 -8.85
C TYR A 209 3.05 -10.53 -9.19
N LEU A 210 4.33 -10.67 -9.56
CA LEU A 210 5.23 -9.53 -9.86
C LEU A 210 5.08 -9.03 -11.30
N THR A 211 4.62 -9.90 -12.21
CA THR A 211 4.50 -9.59 -13.64
C THR A 211 3.10 -9.18 -14.07
N ARG A 212 2.09 -9.41 -13.21
CA ARG A 212 0.72 -8.96 -13.49
C ARG A 212 0.66 -7.42 -13.60
N PRO A 213 -0.16 -6.85 -14.51
CA PRO A 213 -0.30 -5.40 -14.64
C PRO A 213 -0.67 -4.70 -13.32
N GLY A 214 -1.51 -5.31 -12.54
CA GLY A 214 -1.97 -4.79 -11.25
C GLY A 214 -0.90 -4.63 -10.18
N PHE A 215 0.29 -5.25 -10.32
CA PHE A 215 1.40 -5.00 -9.41
C PHE A 215 1.85 -3.52 -9.47
N ALA A 216 2.00 -2.99 -10.67
CA ALA A 216 2.29 -1.58 -10.90
C ALA A 216 1.14 -0.67 -10.42
N TRP A 217 -0.12 -1.08 -10.68
CA TRP A 217 -1.31 -0.31 -10.34
C TRP A 217 -1.54 -0.18 -8.83
N GLY A 218 -1.34 -1.26 -8.07
CA GLY A 218 -1.39 -1.25 -6.60
C GLY A 218 -0.34 -0.30 -6.01
N GLY A 219 0.89 -0.32 -6.54
CA GLY A 219 1.93 0.61 -6.13
C GLY A 219 1.59 2.09 -6.35
N MET A 220 0.86 2.42 -7.43
CA MET A 220 0.34 3.78 -7.68
C MET A 220 -0.82 4.11 -6.74
N GLY A 221 -1.69 3.15 -6.40
CA GLY A 221 -2.74 3.31 -5.40
C GLY A 221 -2.19 3.68 -4.01
N VAL A 222 -1.09 3.04 -3.60
CA VAL A 222 -0.37 3.41 -2.37
C VAL A 222 0.10 4.88 -2.42
N ALA A 223 0.63 5.33 -3.57
CA ALA A 223 1.04 6.73 -3.73
C ALA A 223 -0.15 7.71 -3.64
N ALA A 224 -1.36 7.31 -4.04
CA ALA A 224 -2.57 8.12 -3.83
C ALA A 224 -2.84 8.35 -2.32
N VAL A 225 -2.64 7.33 -1.48
CA VAL A 225 -2.74 7.48 -0.02
C VAL A 225 -1.68 8.45 0.51
N TRP A 226 -0.42 8.36 0.03
CA TRP A 226 0.64 9.30 0.44
C TRP A 226 0.31 10.75 0.06
N LEU A 227 -0.27 10.97 -1.13
CA LEU A 227 -0.69 12.30 -1.57
C LEU A 227 -1.74 12.88 -0.62
N GLY A 228 -2.72 12.07 -0.19
CA GLY A 228 -3.69 12.46 0.83
C GLY A 228 -3.04 12.87 2.14
N GLY A 229 -2.08 12.08 2.61
CA GLY A 229 -1.28 12.40 3.79
C GLY A 229 -0.52 13.73 3.64
N ALA A 230 0.12 13.96 2.49
CA ALA A 230 0.79 15.23 2.21
C ALA A 230 -0.18 16.42 2.22
N GLN A 231 -1.36 16.27 1.61
CA GLN A 231 -2.42 17.28 1.66
C GLN A 231 -2.84 17.57 3.11
N SER A 232 -2.99 16.56 3.97
CA SER A 232 -3.37 16.72 5.38
C SER A 232 -2.33 17.50 6.19
N VAL A 233 -1.04 17.33 5.88
CA VAL A 233 0.06 18.12 6.46
C VAL A 233 -0.02 19.56 5.98
N ALA A 234 -0.23 19.79 4.68
CA ALA A 234 -0.36 21.13 4.09
C ALA A 234 -1.57 21.91 4.63
N ASP A 235 -2.65 21.23 4.99
CA ASP A 235 -3.87 21.83 5.56
C ASP A 235 -3.59 22.67 6.82
N LEU A 236 -2.53 22.34 7.58
CA LEU A 236 -2.13 23.17 8.73
C LEU A 236 -1.77 24.59 8.30
N LEU A 237 -0.92 24.74 7.27
CA LEU A 237 -0.52 26.08 6.79
C LEU A 237 -1.74 26.79 6.18
N TRP A 238 -2.54 26.10 5.37
CA TRP A 238 -3.77 26.64 4.80
C TRP A 238 -4.69 27.22 5.88
N ARG A 239 -5.02 26.46 6.93
CA ARG A 239 -5.89 26.95 8.04
C ARG A 239 -5.33 28.19 8.74
N LYS A 240 -4.00 28.27 8.90
CA LYS A 240 -3.35 29.45 9.49
C LYS A 240 -3.43 30.68 8.60
N LEU A 241 -3.39 30.49 7.27
CA LEU A 241 -3.36 31.61 6.30
C LEU A 241 -4.76 32.15 5.96
N VAL A 242 -5.80 31.30 6.01
CA VAL A 242 -7.19 31.77 5.77
C VAL A 242 -7.81 32.48 6.96
N ARG A 243 -7.26 32.26 8.17
CA ARG A 243 -7.67 32.96 9.42
C ARG A 243 -6.41 33.44 10.16
N PRO A 244 -5.67 34.39 9.60
CA PRO A 244 -4.37 34.78 10.11
C PRO A 244 -4.53 35.61 11.40
N ALA A 245 -3.74 35.27 12.44
CA ALA A 245 -3.63 36.08 13.65
C ALA A 245 -2.77 37.36 13.43
N ARG A 246 -2.04 37.44 12.34
CA ARG A 246 -1.17 38.56 11.92
C ARG A 246 -1.26 38.71 10.42
N PRO A 247 -0.91 39.87 9.83
CA PRO A 247 -0.81 40.06 8.39
C PRO A 247 0.06 38.98 7.76
N VAL A 248 -0.42 38.41 6.66
CA VAL A 248 0.30 37.36 5.91
C VAL A 248 1.46 38.03 5.18
N ASP A 249 2.69 37.61 5.46
CA ASP A 249 3.90 38.11 4.83
C ASP A 249 4.25 37.37 3.53
N ASP A 250 5.26 37.80 2.83
CA ASP A 250 5.69 37.21 1.55
C ASP A 250 6.32 35.82 1.72
N ALA A 251 6.91 35.52 2.88
CA ALA A 251 7.44 34.20 3.17
C ALA A 251 6.30 33.17 3.27
N ALA A 252 5.21 33.50 3.95
CA ALA A 252 4.03 32.66 4.05
C ALA A 252 3.31 32.50 2.69
N ARG A 253 3.23 33.55 1.88
CA ARG A 253 2.70 33.48 0.50
C ARG A 253 3.56 32.58 -0.39
N THR A 254 4.88 32.69 -0.28
CA THR A 254 5.84 31.85 -1.01
C THR A 254 5.67 30.39 -0.62
N ALA A 255 5.55 30.07 0.68
CA ALA A 255 5.31 28.72 1.16
C ALA A 255 4.00 28.15 0.61
N LEU A 256 2.92 28.93 0.62
CA LEU A 256 1.63 28.52 0.05
C LEU A 256 1.73 28.24 -1.46
N GLY A 257 2.36 29.12 -2.22
CA GLY A 257 2.57 28.92 -3.66
C GLY A 257 3.40 27.67 -3.95
N GLN A 258 4.44 27.40 -3.14
CA GLN A 258 5.25 26.20 -3.27
C GLN A 258 4.44 24.92 -2.99
N LEU A 259 3.56 24.93 -1.98
CA LEU A 259 2.67 23.78 -1.70
C LEU A 259 1.70 23.54 -2.86
N ASP A 260 1.10 24.60 -3.40
CA ASP A 260 0.16 24.49 -4.53
C ASP A 260 0.83 23.87 -5.76
N LEU A 261 1.99 24.39 -6.17
CA LEU A 261 2.77 23.82 -7.28
C LEU A 261 3.14 22.35 -7.05
N THR A 262 3.59 22.02 -5.84
CA THR A 262 4.06 20.68 -5.49
C THR A 262 2.91 19.67 -5.49
N LEU A 263 1.82 19.97 -4.78
CA LEU A 263 0.65 19.07 -4.68
C LEU A 263 -0.12 18.99 -6.01
N GLY A 264 -0.22 20.12 -6.75
CA GLY A 264 -0.85 20.15 -8.06
C GLY A 264 -0.12 19.28 -9.08
N ALA A 265 1.21 19.30 -9.11
CA ALA A 265 2.01 18.45 -9.99
C ALA A 265 1.86 16.96 -9.62
N ALA A 266 1.89 16.61 -8.33
CA ALA A 266 1.71 15.25 -7.85
C ALA A 266 0.31 14.71 -8.19
N GLN A 267 -0.74 15.53 -8.02
CA GLN A 267 -2.10 15.16 -8.41
C GLN A 267 -2.22 14.94 -9.93
N ALA A 268 -1.64 15.82 -10.73
CA ALA A 268 -1.71 15.73 -12.19
C ALA A 268 -1.04 14.45 -12.73
N VAL A 269 0.11 14.05 -12.18
CA VAL A 269 0.77 12.81 -12.59
C VAL A 269 -0.05 11.58 -12.19
N LEU A 270 -0.66 11.60 -11.01
CA LEU A 270 -1.53 10.51 -10.55
C LEU A 270 -2.79 10.37 -11.43
N ASP A 271 -3.45 11.48 -11.77
CA ASP A 271 -4.62 11.50 -12.65
C ASP A 271 -4.29 11.01 -14.06
N ARG A 272 -3.12 11.39 -14.60
CA ARG A 272 -2.64 10.92 -15.89
C ARG A 272 -2.35 9.41 -15.87
N ALA A 273 -1.74 8.92 -14.81
CA ALA A 273 -1.49 7.49 -14.63
C ALA A 273 -2.78 6.67 -14.53
N ALA A 274 -3.78 7.16 -13.78
CA ALA A 274 -5.09 6.50 -13.70
C ALA A 274 -5.74 6.33 -15.07
N ALA A 275 -5.68 7.38 -15.91
CA ALA A 275 -6.18 7.32 -17.26
C ALA A 275 -5.39 6.32 -18.15
N ALA A 276 -4.07 6.21 -17.97
CA ALA A 276 -3.24 5.23 -18.69
C ALA A 276 -3.58 3.80 -18.26
N VAL A 277 -3.85 3.55 -16.98
CA VAL A 277 -4.31 2.26 -16.47
C VAL A 277 -5.63 1.86 -17.11
N ASP A 278 -6.63 2.75 -17.12
CA ASP A 278 -7.96 2.47 -17.69
C ASP A 278 -7.94 2.28 -19.22
N ARG A 279 -6.94 2.81 -19.92
CA ARG A 279 -6.73 2.56 -21.36
C ARG A 279 -5.88 1.33 -21.67
N GLY A 280 -5.38 0.62 -20.66
CA GLY A 280 -4.49 -0.53 -20.83
C GLY A 280 -3.05 -0.18 -21.24
N GLU A 281 -2.66 1.10 -21.14
CA GLU A 281 -1.34 1.60 -21.54
C GLU A 281 -0.28 1.40 -20.41
N ALA A 282 -0.71 1.20 -19.17
CA ALA A 282 0.16 1.02 -18.01
C ALA A 282 0.38 -0.48 -17.71
N THR A 283 0.93 -1.23 -18.65
CA THR A 283 1.23 -2.67 -18.52
C THR A 283 2.70 -2.96 -18.85
N GLY A 284 3.24 -4.10 -18.39
CA GLY A 284 4.63 -4.49 -18.64
C GLY A 284 5.62 -3.39 -18.18
N GLU A 285 6.60 -3.09 -19.00
CA GLU A 285 7.62 -2.05 -18.71
C GLU A 285 7.03 -0.64 -18.68
N HIS A 286 6.02 -0.33 -19.49
CA HIS A 286 5.29 0.93 -19.39
C HIS A 286 4.59 1.06 -18.04
N GLY A 287 4.00 -0.02 -17.53
CA GLY A 287 3.40 -0.06 -16.20
C GLY A 287 4.44 0.17 -15.11
N ALA A 288 5.60 -0.46 -15.20
CA ALA A 288 6.72 -0.27 -14.27
C ALA A 288 7.22 1.19 -14.28
N ALA A 289 7.40 1.78 -15.48
CA ALA A 289 7.79 3.19 -15.61
C ALA A 289 6.75 4.13 -15.00
N TRP A 290 5.44 3.87 -15.20
CA TRP A 290 4.37 4.64 -14.56
C TRP A 290 4.41 4.53 -13.04
N ALA A 291 4.55 3.32 -12.49
CA ALA A 291 4.60 3.11 -11.03
C ALA A 291 5.79 3.85 -10.41
N LEU A 292 6.99 3.70 -10.96
CA LEU A 292 8.19 4.40 -10.48
C LEU A 292 8.04 5.92 -10.55
N ARG A 293 7.54 6.45 -11.68
CA ARG A 293 7.31 7.89 -11.87
C ARG A 293 6.31 8.44 -10.86
N VAL A 294 5.16 7.81 -10.71
CA VAL A 294 4.10 8.25 -9.79
C VAL A 294 4.61 8.21 -8.34
N ARG A 295 5.15 7.08 -7.92
CA ARG A 295 5.62 6.88 -6.53
C ARG A 295 6.71 7.88 -6.16
N ARG A 296 7.74 8.04 -7.00
CA ARG A 296 8.81 9.03 -6.78
C ARG A 296 8.28 10.46 -6.71
N THR A 297 7.43 10.85 -7.67
CA THR A 297 6.87 12.20 -7.70
C THR A 297 6.07 12.50 -6.43
N VAL A 298 5.25 11.57 -5.97
CA VAL A 298 4.43 11.76 -4.77
C VAL A 298 5.28 11.71 -3.49
N ALA A 299 6.27 10.82 -3.40
CA ALA A 299 7.18 10.76 -2.25
C ALA A 299 7.99 12.08 -2.11
N ASP A 300 8.56 12.59 -3.21
CA ASP A 300 9.26 13.88 -3.21
C ASP A 300 8.33 15.06 -2.86
N ALA A 301 7.09 15.01 -3.34
CA ALA A 301 6.07 15.99 -2.96
C ALA A 301 5.78 15.95 -1.46
N ALA A 302 5.61 14.76 -0.88
CA ALA A 302 5.37 14.58 0.54
C ALA A 302 6.53 15.11 1.40
N GLU A 303 7.77 14.78 1.06
CA GLU A 303 8.96 15.32 1.75
C GLU A 303 9.04 16.84 1.64
N THR A 304 8.76 17.38 0.46
CA THR A 304 8.73 18.82 0.24
C THR A 304 7.65 19.51 1.08
N VAL A 305 6.44 18.92 1.16
CA VAL A 305 5.34 19.43 1.96
C VAL A 305 5.73 19.46 3.45
N ILE A 306 6.25 18.36 4.00
CA ILE A 306 6.70 18.30 5.39
C ILE A 306 7.73 19.42 5.67
N ARG A 307 8.72 19.57 4.81
CA ARG A 307 9.77 20.58 4.94
C ARG A 307 9.23 22.00 4.86
N VAL A 308 8.37 22.30 3.89
CA VAL A 308 7.80 23.66 3.68
C VAL A 308 6.90 24.04 4.85
N VAL A 309 5.98 23.15 5.26
CA VAL A 309 5.07 23.40 6.37
C VAL A 309 5.84 23.60 7.69
N SER A 310 6.81 22.74 7.99
CA SER A 310 7.62 22.87 9.22
C SER A 310 8.41 24.18 9.26
N ARG A 311 9.00 24.62 8.14
CA ARG A 311 9.70 25.92 8.05
C ARG A 311 8.76 27.11 8.21
N ALA A 312 7.59 27.06 7.60
CA ALA A 312 6.62 28.15 7.64
C ALA A 312 5.90 28.28 9.00
N THR A 313 5.75 27.18 9.74
CA THR A 313 5.00 27.16 11.01
C THR A 313 5.86 27.11 12.26
N GLY A 314 7.18 26.84 12.10
CA GLY A 314 8.12 26.67 13.21
C GLY A 314 7.86 25.41 14.06
N PRO A 315 8.48 25.30 15.24
CA PRO A 315 8.41 24.09 16.05
C PRO A 315 7.05 23.88 16.78
N GLY A 316 6.25 24.93 16.92
CA GLY A 316 5.03 24.90 17.74
C GLY A 316 4.08 23.73 17.38
N PRO A 317 3.69 23.53 16.13
CA PRO A 317 2.81 22.40 15.77
C PRO A 317 3.42 21.03 16.00
N LEU A 318 4.73 20.89 15.88
CA LEU A 318 5.45 19.64 16.13
C LEU A 318 5.61 19.30 17.60
N THR A 319 5.31 20.24 18.50
CA THR A 319 5.43 20.05 19.96
C THR A 319 4.13 20.23 20.72
N GLY A 320 3.11 20.82 20.09
CA GLY A 320 1.86 21.19 20.78
C GLY A 320 0.57 20.82 20.03
N ASP A 321 0.65 20.22 18.83
CA ASP A 321 -0.50 19.73 18.07
C ASP A 321 -0.35 18.22 17.81
N PRO A 322 -0.92 17.37 18.68
CA PRO A 322 -0.79 15.90 18.54
C PRO A 322 -1.30 15.38 17.19
N ALA A 323 -2.34 15.99 16.63
CA ALA A 323 -2.89 15.58 15.35
C ALA A 323 -1.93 15.90 14.18
N HIS A 324 -1.23 17.04 14.25
CA HIS A 324 -0.21 17.38 13.26
C HIS A 324 1.04 16.48 13.40
N VAL A 325 1.51 16.23 14.62
CA VAL A 325 2.61 15.30 14.90
C VAL A 325 2.30 13.93 14.29
N ARG A 326 1.11 13.37 14.58
CA ARG A 326 0.66 12.10 14.02
C ARG A 326 0.70 12.07 12.49
N ARG A 327 0.21 13.13 11.83
CA ARG A 327 0.23 13.21 10.35
C ARG A 327 1.65 13.18 9.79
N VAL A 328 2.55 13.96 10.39
CA VAL A 328 3.95 14.05 9.94
C VAL A 328 4.67 12.72 10.16
N GLU A 329 4.58 12.13 11.34
CA GLU A 329 5.25 10.87 11.68
C GLU A 329 4.71 9.70 10.83
N SER A 330 3.39 9.60 10.65
CA SER A 330 2.78 8.58 9.80
C SER A 330 3.20 8.72 8.34
N LEU A 331 3.23 9.94 7.81
CA LEU A 331 3.66 10.18 6.43
C LEU A 331 5.14 9.84 6.23
N GLN A 332 6.00 10.23 7.17
CA GLN A 332 7.43 9.92 7.12
C GLN A 332 7.72 8.41 7.10
N VAL A 333 6.96 7.62 7.86
CA VAL A 333 7.09 6.16 7.86
C VAL A 333 6.56 5.58 6.54
N TYR A 334 5.37 6.01 6.11
CA TYR A 334 4.69 5.37 4.99
C TYR A 334 5.42 5.57 3.66
N ILE A 335 5.93 6.77 3.39
CA ILE A 335 6.66 7.05 2.15
C ILE A 335 8.01 6.31 2.06
N ARG A 336 8.49 5.65 3.13
CA ARG A 336 9.70 4.79 3.07
C ARG A 336 9.48 3.47 2.34
N GLN A 337 8.27 3.18 1.89
CA GLN A 337 8.04 2.12 0.89
C GLN A 337 8.53 2.49 -0.51
N ASP A 338 8.87 3.75 -0.74
CA ASP A 338 9.64 4.24 -1.88
C ASP A 338 11.13 4.14 -1.55
N HIS A 339 11.94 3.71 -2.51
CA HIS A 339 13.37 3.49 -2.31
C HIS A 339 14.24 4.61 -2.89
N ALA A 340 13.71 5.80 -3.01
CA ALA A 340 14.38 7.04 -3.37
C ALA A 340 15.26 6.90 -4.64
N GLU A 341 16.58 7.09 -4.51
CA GLU A 341 17.53 7.07 -5.63
C GLU A 341 17.56 5.72 -6.36
N ARG A 342 17.30 4.60 -5.67
CA ARG A 342 17.22 3.28 -6.28
C ARG A 342 16.05 3.19 -7.27
N ASP A 343 14.89 3.69 -6.87
CA ASP A 343 13.69 3.69 -7.72
C ASP A 343 13.83 4.72 -8.87
N THR A 344 14.49 5.87 -8.62
CA THR A 344 14.85 6.83 -9.66
C THR A 344 15.80 6.22 -10.70
N ALA A 345 16.82 5.49 -10.27
CA ALA A 345 17.73 4.79 -11.18
C ALA A 345 17.03 3.65 -11.93
N ALA A 346 16.09 2.95 -11.29
CA ALA A 346 15.26 1.95 -11.93
C ALA A 346 14.41 2.57 -13.04
N LEU A 347 13.76 3.71 -12.78
CA LEU A 347 13.00 4.44 -13.79
C LEU A 347 13.89 4.79 -15.02
N GLY A 348 15.10 5.31 -14.76
CA GLY A 348 16.03 5.64 -15.84
C GLY A 348 16.40 4.43 -16.70
N ARG A 349 16.61 3.26 -16.08
CA ARG A 349 16.85 2.00 -16.85
C ARG A 349 15.65 1.60 -17.69
N THR A 350 14.46 1.53 -17.09
CA THR A 350 13.22 1.17 -17.80
C THR A 350 12.96 2.10 -18.98
N LEU A 351 13.21 3.40 -18.85
CA LEU A 351 13.05 4.34 -19.96
C LEU A 351 14.04 4.06 -21.10
N LEU A 352 15.29 3.65 -20.80
CA LEU A 352 16.27 3.27 -21.84
C LEU A 352 15.92 1.93 -22.51
N GLU A 353 15.35 0.98 -21.76
CA GLU A 353 14.87 -0.29 -22.28
C GLU A 353 13.71 -0.09 -23.28
N LEU A 354 12.76 0.77 -22.94
CA LEU A 354 11.65 1.15 -23.83
C LEU A 354 12.11 1.78 -25.15
N VAL A 355 13.21 2.56 -25.16
CA VAL A 355 13.81 3.11 -26.39
C VAL A 355 14.38 1.98 -27.27
N GLN A 356 15.02 0.98 -26.67
CA GLN A 356 15.59 -0.16 -27.42
C GLN A 356 14.50 -1.03 -28.08
N GLU A 357 13.28 -1.06 -27.51
CA GLU A 357 12.13 -1.76 -28.09
C GLU A 357 11.43 -0.98 -29.22
N GLY A 358 11.92 0.18 -29.62
CA GLY A 358 11.46 0.95 -30.76
C GLY A 358 10.69 2.23 -30.47
N SER A 359 10.66 2.67 -29.23
CA SER A 359 10.12 3.98 -28.86
C SER A 359 11.24 5.04 -28.90
N GLU A 360 11.45 5.69 -30.05
CA GLU A 360 12.42 6.81 -30.17
C GLU A 360 11.87 8.14 -29.64
N GLU A 361 10.62 8.21 -29.21
CA GLU A 361 10.01 9.42 -28.65
C GLU A 361 10.52 9.71 -27.24
N THR A 362 10.77 10.98 -26.96
CA THR A 362 11.16 11.41 -25.59
C THR A 362 10.03 11.11 -24.60
N PRO A 363 10.33 10.65 -23.37
CA PRO A 363 9.32 10.27 -22.40
C PRO A 363 8.60 11.45 -21.71
N TRP A 364 8.91 12.70 -22.08
CA TRP A 364 8.34 13.94 -21.55
C TRP A 364 7.71 14.83 -22.64
#